data_6feeb925336a42e20008e15ba0562c5b
#
_entry.id   6feeb925336a42e20008e15ba0562c5b
#
_cell.length_a   1.000
_cell.length_b   1.000
_cell.length_c   1.000
_cell.angle_alpha   90.00
_cell.angle_beta   90.00
_cell.angle_gamma   90.00
#
_symmetry.space_group_name_H-M   'P 1'
#
loop_
_entity.id
_entity.type
_entity.pdbx_description
1 polymer ?
#
loop_
_entity_poly.entity_id
_entity_poly.type
_entity_poly.pdbx_seq_one_letter_code
_entity_poly.pdbx_strand_id
1 'polypeptide(L)'
;MKRFWFLFFLPLSLAAQDTLLIEGRTFVDTLSGTSYGVTVNRTRPVKFIFRNNSVTGENTVGYMLEAGQENVTQYTNNFRGAEITGNKFTWVGDQNANTITHGVFTGYHTDVRVMYNYLDYVPMGIIRKSNGMTDSTGVVAYNIIRNPPAVGVVVKGMNGVRIYNNTFYSEDSLYVGPGIGTWRGLIDIYENDNPVGSAKGAKIKNNIFYTKSQLTNINVMNESCLDGFESDYNIFWCESGEPMFMIAGSRLTFTQWRARGYDLHSMVVNPYFINTVDLVPERRMQWGTPTEFNYGIAASDYWEAGFYPTLVRQGEYWQQGARVYEGDIVIFYWRGKLFDGDTTAIDLKYGKIVINQGEIHIQQ
;
A
#
# COMPACT_ATOMS: atom_id res chain seq x y z
N MET A 1 -3.72 62.52 35.40
CA MET A 1 -3.14 62.03 34.14
C MET A 1 -3.21 60.53 34.10
N LYS A 2 -4.18 59.96 33.40
CA LYS A 2 -4.34 58.53 33.22
C LYS A 2 -3.58 58.12 31.95
N ARG A 3 -2.54 57.29 32.10
CA ARG A 3 -1.80 56.70 30.96
C ARG A 3 -2.58 55.51 30.42
N PHE A 4 -3.11 55.60 29.19
CA PHE A 4 -3.66 54.48 28.42
C PHE A 4 -2.49 53.76 27.78
N TRP A 5 -2.34 52.43 28.09
CA TRP A 5 -1.50 51.51 27.36
C TRP A 5 -2.31 50.92 26.23
N PHE A 6 -2.00 51.24 24.98
CA PHE A 6 -2.48 50.51 23.81
C PHE A 6 -1.63 49.27 23.64
N LEU A 7 -2.19 48.10 23.96
CA LEU A 7 -1.64 46.85 23.51
C LEU A 7 -2.00 46.67 22.03
N PHE A 8 -1.01 46.84 21.17
CA PHE A 8 -1.11 46.42 19.78
C PHE A 8 -1.04 44.87 19.76
N PHE A 9 -2.16 44.20 19.60
CA PHE A 9 -2.20 42.84 19.11
C PHE A 9 -1.85 42.88 17.63
N LEU A 10 -0.59 42.62 17.30
CA LEU A 10 -0.22 42.21 15.96
C LEU A 10 -0.90 40.86 15.72
N PRO A 11 -1.75 40.70 14.69
CA PRO A 11 -2.19 39.40 14.31
C PRO A 11 -0.95 38.60 13.92
N LEU A 12 -0.64 37.55 14.68
CA LEU A 12 0.21 36.48 14.20
C LEU A 12 -0.48 35.97 12.94
N SER A 13 -0.08 36.44 11.78
CA SER A 13 -0.39 35.79 10.52
C SER A 13 0.27 34.41 10.63
N LEU A 14 -0.54 33.40 10.94
CA LEU A 14 -0.18 32.04 10.61
C LEU A 14 0.13 32.07 9.11
N ALA A 15 1.40 32.03 8.76
CA ALA A 15 1.83 31.96 7.38
C ALA A 15 1.10 30.77 6.78
N ALA A 16 0.23 31.03 5.81
CA ALA A 16 -0.49 29.99 5.11
C ALA A 16 0.57 28.99 4.63
N GLN A 17 0.41 27.73 5.01
CA GLN A 17 1.35 26.69 4.64
C GLN A 17 1.27 26.55 3.12
N ASP A 18 2.33 26.91 2.42
CA ASP A 18 2.39 26.79 0.98
C ASP A 18 2.11 25.33 0.62
N THR A 19 1.14 25.11 -0.24
CA THR A 19 0.80 23.76 -0.75
C THR A 19 1.20 23.68 -2.20
N LEU A 20 1.98 22.67 -2.56
CA LEU A 20 2.24 22.31 -3.95
C LEU A 20 1.27 21.20 -4.34
N LEU A 21 0.30 21.54 -5.20
CA LEU A 21 -0.66 20.61 -5.75
C LEU A 21 -0.35 20.30 -7.21
N ILE A 22 -0.22 19.00 -7.53
CA ILE A 22 -0.17 18.49 -8.91
C ILE A 22 -1.32 17.49 -9.04
N GLU A 23 -2.29 17.80 -9.90
CA GLU A 23 -3.53 17.03 -10.01
C GLU A 23 -4.01 16.86 -11.44
N GLY A 24 -4.54 15.68 -11.77
CA GLY A 24 -5.21 15.38 -13.03
C GLY A 24 -4.29 15.50 -14.25
N ARG A 25 -3.00 15.21 -14.11
CA ARG A 25 -2.01 15.33 -15.18
C ARG A 25 -1.59 13.98 -15.71
N THR A 26 -1.19 13.97 -16.98
CA THR A 26 -0.52 12.82 -17.60
C THR A 26 0.95 13.15 -17.82
N PHE A 27 1.81 12.26 -17.35
CA PHE A 27 3.26 12.32 -17.53
C PHE A 27 3.69 11.07 -18.28
N VAL A 28 4.42 11.26 -19.35
CA VAL A 28 5.00 10.18 -20.14
C VAL A 28 6.49 10.42 -20.26
N ASP A 29 7.28 9.49 -19.75
CA ASP A 29 8.72 9.54 -19.88
C ASP A 29 9.17 8.58 -20.98
N THR A 30 9.60 9.15 -22.09
CA THR A 30 10.15 8.43 -23.25
C THR A 30 11.65 8.68 -23.44
N LEU A 31 12.29 9.46 -22.55
CA LEU A 31 13.69 9.84 -22.70
C LEU A 31 14.62 8.74 -22.21
N SER A 32 15.43 8.21 -23.10
CA SER A 32 16.49 7.26 -22.75
C SER A 32 17.62 7.94 -21.96
N GLY A 33 17.93 7.42 -20.79
CA GLY A 33 19.25 7.62 -20.19
C GLY A 33 19.38 8.46 -18.93
N THR A 34 18.41 9.25 -18.54
CA THR A 34 18.41 9.94 -17.24
C THR A 34 17.00 10.42 -16.93
N SER A 35 16.43 9.94 -15.97
CA SER A 35 16.34 9.93 -14.66
C SER A 35 15.08 10.33 -13.88
N TYR A 36 14.15 11.17 -14.29
CA TYR A 36 13.10 11.58 -13.34
C TYR A 36 11.82 11.89 -14.14
N GLY A 37 10.79 11.07 -13.93
CA GLY A 37 9.48 11.38 -14.49
C GLY A 37 8.95 12.68 -13.90
N VAL A 38 8.80 12.74 -12.58
CA VAL A 38 8.40 13.94 -11.83
C VAL A 38 9.29 14.08 -10.59
N THR A 39 10.14 15.10 -10.58
CA THR A 39 10.95 15.44 -9.40
C THR A 39 10.42 16.70 -8.76
N VAL A 40 10.19 16.64 -7.47
CA VAL A 40 9.77 17.80 -6.69
C VAL A 40 10.83 18.14 -5.67
N ASN A 41 11.56 19.21 -5.96
CA ASN A 41 12.55 19.78 -5.06
C ASN A 41 12.17 21.24 -4.75
N ARG A 42 12.15 21.62 -3.49
CA ARG A 42 11.79 22.95 -3.03
C ARG A 42 12.74 23.46 -1.97
N THR A 43 12.99 24.75 -2.00
CA THR A 43 13.84 25.46 -1.01
C THR A 43 13.09 25.87 0.26
N ARG A 44 11.76 25.70 0.30
CA ARG A 44 10.90 26.01 1.44
C ARG A 44 10.04 24.81 1.81
N PRO A 45 9.79 24.56 3.10
CA PRO A 45 8.87 23.52 3.50
C PRO A 45 7.45 23.80 2.99
N VAL A 46 6.93 22.90 2.16
CA VAL A 46 5.56 22.94 1.63
C VAL A 46 4.86 21.62 1.91
N LYS A 47 3.55 21.62 1.96
CA LYS A 47 2.78 20.38 1.86
C LYS A 47 2.75 19.97 0.38
N PHE A 48 3.14 18.75 0.07
CA PHE A 48 3.11 18.23 -1.28
C PHE A 48 1.88 17.34 -1.50
N ILE A 49 1.11 17.62 -2.55
CA ILE A 49 -0.06 16.83 -2.95
C ILE A 49 0.10 16.44 -4.42
N PHE A 50 0.19 15.15 -4.67
CA PHE A 50 0.24 14.55 -6.01
C PHE A 50 -0.92 13.57 -6.13
N ARG A 51 -1.98 13.96 -6.85
CA ARG A 51 -3.18 13.16 -6.88
C ARG A 51 -3.82 13.04 -8.27
N ASN A 52 -4.42 11.88 -8.51
CA ASN A 52 -5.22 11.63 -9.71
C ASN A 52 -4.44 11.87 -11.01
N ASN A 53 -3.14 11.56 -10.99
CA ASN A 53 -2.27 11.68 -12.15
C ASN A 53 -2.04 10.31 -12.79
N SER A 54 -1.72 10.30 -14.09
CA SER A 54 -1.22 9.14 -14.80
C SER A 54 0.25 9.35 -15.13
N VAL A 55 1.09 8.40 -14.73
CA VAL A 55 2.54 8.43 -14.95
C VAL A 55 2.94 7.15 -15.68
N THR A 56 3.44 7.29 -16.89
CA THR A 56 3.96 6.17 -17.68
C THR A 56 5.46 6.31 -17.82
N GLY A 57 6.21 5.29 -17.40
CA GLY A 57 7.66 5.19 -17.56
C GLY A 57 8.01 4.11 -18.56
N GLU A 58 8.97 4.39 -19.45
CA GLU A 58 9.49 3.45 -20.44
C GLU A 58 10.99 3.31 -20.33
N ASN A 59 11.70 4.42 -20.25
CA ASN A 59 13.16 4.47 -20.26
C ASN A 59 13.74 5.17 -19.01
N THR A 60 12.92 5.40 -17.99
CA THR A 60 13.32 6.07 -16.77
C THR A 60 14.36 5.25 -16.02
N VAL A 61 15.52 5.82 -15.81
CA VAL A 61 16.54 5.28 -14.91
C VAL A 61 16.49 6.09 -13.63
N GLY A 62 15.75 5.62 -12.64
CA GLY A 62 15.64 6.33 -11.35
C GLY A 62 14.23 6.36 -10.78
N TYR A 63 13.49 7.44 -10.92
CA TYR A 63 12.20 7.61 -10.25
C TYR A 63 11.10 8.08 -11.20
N MET A 64 9.94 7.40 -11.20
CA MET A 64 8.75 7.91 -11.88
C MET A 64 8.18 9.12 -11.13
N LEU A 65 8.19 9.07 -9.80
CA LEU A 65 7.92 10.21 -8.92
C LEU A 65 8.94 10.23 -7.79
N GLU A 66 9.73 11.29 -7.70
CA GLU A 66 10.61 11.57 -6.57
C GLU A 66 10.06 12.73 -5.75
N ALA A 67 9.62 12.44 -4.52
CA ALA A 67 9.23 13.41 -3.52
C ALA A 67 10.25 13.42 -2.39
N GLY A 68 11.22 14.33 -2.46
CA GLY A 68 12.37 14.40 -1.55
C GLY A 68 13.64 13.83 -2.17
N GLN A 69 14.77 14.06 -1.52
CA GLN A 69 16.08 13.66 -2.03
C GLN A 69 16.52 12.31 -1.47
N GLU A 70 17.18 11.51 -2.30
CA GLU A 70 17.63 10.19 -1.90
C GLU A 70 18.77 10.19 -0.87
N ASN A 71 19.72 11.10 -0.99
CA ASN A 71 21.01 11.05 -0.28
C ASN A 71 21.31 12.32 0.50
N VAL A 72 20.36 12.88 1.24
CA VAL A 72 20.63 14.05 2.08
C VAL A 72 21.05 13.64 3.48
N THR A 73 22.22 14.11 3.87
CA THR A 73 22.73 13.99 5.23
C THR A 73 22.16 15.05 6.20
N GLN A 74 21.50 16.06 5.67
CA GLN A 74 20.88 17.14 6.45
C GLN A 74 19.43 17.32 6.06
N TYR A 75 18.59 17.54 7.05
CA TYR A 75 17.14 17.78 6.95
C TYR A 75 16.79 19.16 6.34
N THR A 76 17.33 19.48 5.19
CA THR A 76 16.83 20.63 4.43
C THR A 76 15.46 20.26 3.82
N ASN A 77 14.52 19.93 4.69
CA ASN A 77 13.26 19.36 4.31
C ASN A 77 12.36 20.35 3.62
N ASN A 78 12.10 20.02 2.41
CA ASN A 78 11.31 20.81 1.51
C ASN A 78 9.82 20.43 1.57
N PHE A 79 9.46 19.40 2.38
CA PHE A 79 8.07 19.01 2.57
C PHE A 79 7.70 18.87 4.05
N ARG A 80 6.49 19.30 4.39
CA ARG A 80 5.81 19.05 5.67
C ARG A 80 4.68 18.05 5.44
N GLY A 81 5.05 16.81 5.12
CA GLY A 81 4.13 15.79 4.71
C GLY A 81 3.89 15.75 3.19
N ALA A 82 3.51 14.60 2.70
CA ALA A 82 3.14 14.39 1.30
C ALA A 82 1.90 13.51 1.20
N GLU A 83 1.01 13.86 0.28
CA GLU A 83 -0.14 13.04 -0.09
C GLU A 83 0.00 12.63 -1.56
N ILE A 84 0.23 11.34 -1.80
CA ILE A 84 0.37 10.75 -3.13
C ILE A 84 -0.79 9.77 -3.27
N THR A 85 -1.89 10.24 -3.91
CA THR A 85 -3.17 9.54 -3.82
C THR A 85 -3.90 9.45 -5.16
N GLY A 86 -4.50 8.29 -5.44
CA GLY A 86 -5.34 8.09 -6.63
C GLY A 86 -4.58 8.15 -7.95
N ASN A 87 -3.27 7.91 -7.95
CA ASN A 87 -2.47 7.97 -9.17
C ASN A 87 -2.33 6.60 -9.82
N LYS A 88 -2.17 6.59 -11.14
CA LYS A 88 -1.80 5.43 -11.92
C LYS A 88 -0.34 5.54 -12.35
N PHE A 89 0.48 4.58 -11.96
CA PHE A 89 1.85 4.41 -12.40
C PHE A 89 1.95 3.15 -13.26
N THR A 90 2.38 3.28 -14.49
CA THR A 90 2.53 2.14 -15.42
C THR A 90 3.95 2.14 -15.98
N TRP A 91 4.62 1.02 -15.83
CA TRP A 91 5.89 0.78 -16.49
C TRP A 91 5.67 -0.02 -17.76
N VAL A 92 6.12 0.48 -18.89
CA VAL A 92 6.03 -0.16 -20.21
C VAL A 92 7.41 -0.49 -20.82
N GLY A 93 8.49 -0.16 -20.10
CA GLY A 93 9.85 -0.44 -20.53
C GLY A 93 10.27 -1.90 -20.32
N ASP A 94 11.53 -2.20 -20.63
CA ASP A 94 12.08 -3.53 -20.42
C ASP A 94 12.11 -3.89 -18.93
N GLN A 95 11.39 -4.93 -18.59
CA GLN A 95 11.29 -5.44 -17.20
C GLN A 95 12.58 -6.14 -16.76
N ASN A 96 13.42 -6.59 -17.70
CA ASN A 96 14.70 -7.24 -17.47
C ASN A 96 15.88 -6.26 -17.53
N ALA A 97 15.64 -4.99 -17.83
CA ALA A 97 16.70 -4.00 -17.83
C ALA A 97 17.29 -3.87 -16.42
N ASN A 98 18.63 -3.82 -16.34
CA ASN A 98 19.38 -3.64 -15.09
C ASN A 98 19.11 -2.28 -14.38
N THR A 99 18.04 -1.63 -14.74
CA THR A 99 17.68 -0.30 -14.26
C THR A 99 16.71 -0.43 -13.11
N ILE A 100 17.14 0.00 -11.94
CA ILE A 100 16.29 0.08 -10.76
C ILE A 100 15.41 1.33 -10.91
N THR A 101 14.25 1.17 -11.53
CA THR A 101 13.26 2.25 -11.61
C THR A 101 12.30 2.15 -10.43
N HIS A 102 12.18 3.26 -9.71
CA HIS A 102 11.26 3.41 -8.60
C HIS A 102 9.97 4.07 -9.08
N GLY A 103 8.84 3.56 -8.66
CA GLY A 103 7.55 4.19 -8.94
C GLY A 103 7.38 5.46 -8.13
N VAL A 104 7.16 5.30 -6.84
CA VAL A 104 7.00 6.39 -5.88
C VAL A 104 8.13 6.36 -4.86
N PHE A 105 9.00 7.33 -4.93
CA PHE A 105 10.06 7.51 -3.94
C PHE A 105 9.70 8.66 -3.00
N THR A 106 9.78 8.40 -1.69
CA THR A 106 9.60 9.41 -0.67
C THR A 106 10.74 9.32 0.35
N GLY A 107 11.64 10.27 0.29
CA GLY A 107 12.85 10.30 1.13
C GLY A 107 12.78 11.31 2.25
N TYR A 108 13.18 10.92 3.46
CA TYR A 108 13.43 11.80 4.61
C TYR A 108 12.25 12.69 5.06
N HIS A 109 11.01 12.21 4.86
CA HIS A 109 9.79 12.92 5.27
C HIS A 109 8.94 12.06 6.17
N THR A 110 8.32 12.69 7.14
CA THR A 110 7.26 12.12 7.97
C THR A 110 5.89 12.58 7.47
N ASP A 111 4.81 12.01 7.99
CA ASP A 111 3.42 12.30 7.59
C ASP A 111 3.22 12.17 6.06
N VAL A 112 3.77 11.10 5.50
CA VAL A 112 3.62 10.80 4.07
C VAL A 112 2.55 9.73 3.91
N ARG A 113 1.56 10.04 3.07
CA ARG A 113 0.45 9.16 2.73
C ARG A 113 0.55 8.76 1.26
N VAL A 114 0.83 7.47 1.03
CA VAL A 114 0.80 6.89 -0.32
C VAL A 114 -0.39 5.95 -0.36
N MET A 115 -1.52 6.43 -0.90
CA MET A 115 -2.79 5.72 -0.77
C MET A 115 -3.58 5.71 -2.07
N TYR A 116 -4.35 4.65 -2.28
CA TYR A 116 -5.29 4.55 -3.40
C TYR A 116 -4.62 4.62 -4.78
N ASN A 117 -3.33 4.29 -4.88
CA ASN A 117 -2.63 4.30 -6.15
C ASN A 117 -2.68 2.92 -6.81
N TYR A 118 -2.59 2.92 -8.13
CA TYR A 118 -2.45 1.73 -8.95
C TYR A 118 -1.05 1.72 -9.58
N LEU A 119 -0.26 0.70 -9.29
CA LEU A 119 1.08 0.53 -9.81
C LEU A 119 1.11 -0.76 -10.65
N ASP A 120 1.42 -0.65 -11.93
CA ASP A 120 1.42 -1.76 -12.87
C ASP A 120 2.79 -1.95 -13.50
N TYR A 121 3.39 -3.12 -13.31
CA TYR A 121 4.72 -3.49 -13.76
C TYR A 121 5.85 -2.56 -13.31
N VAL A 122 5.63 -1.72 -12.31
CA VAL A 122 6.64 -0.80 -11.79
C VAL A 122 7.73 -1.58 -11.05
N PRO A 123 9.01 -1.52 -11.48
CA PRO A 123 10.06 -2.40 -10.96
C PRO A 123 10.26 -2.34 -9.44
N MET A 124 10.30 -1.15 -8.87
CA MET A 124 10.26 -0.93 -7.42
C MET A 124 9.10 0.00 -7.11
N GLY A 125 7.99 -0.54 -6.62
CA GLY A 125 6.73 0.19 -6.52
C GLY A 125 6.80 1.43 -5.64
N ILE A 126 6.74 1.29 -4.33
CA ILE A 126 6.71 2.40 -3.36
C ILE A 126 7.90 2.29 -2.41
N ILE A 127 8.67 3.37 -2.30
CA ILE A 127 9.85 3.41 -1.44
C ILE A 127 9.71 4.49 -0.38
N ARG A 128 9.81 4.06 0.87
CA ARG A 128 9.92 4.88 2.06
C ARG A 128 11.36 4.81 2.58
N LYS A 129 12.13 5.87 2.39
CA LYS A 129 13.56 5.89 2.79
C LYS A 129 13.87 6.98 3.80
N SER A 130 14.75 6.67 4.76
CA SER A 130 15.18 7.61 5.79
C SER A 130 16.52 7.17 6.40
N ASN A 131 16.97 7.89 7.40
CA ASN A 131 18.11 7.58 8.25
C ASN A 131 17.71 7.28 9.70
N GLY A 132 16.62 6.56 9.92
CA GLY A 132 16.10 6.21 11.24
C GLY A 132 15.00 7.17 11.75
N MET A 133 14.50 8.09 10.92
CA MET A 133 13.33 8.90 11.29
C MET A 133 12.13 8.02 11.59
N THR A 134 11.29 8.48 12.50
CA THR A 134 10.04 7.81 12.83
C THR A 134 8.88 8.49 12.08
N ASP A 135 8.16 7.70 11.30
CA ASP A 135 6.93 8.13 10.62
C ASP A 135 5.70 7.55 11.32
N SER A 136 5.35 8.13 12.47
CA SER A 136 4.20 7.68 13.26
C SER A 136 2.84 8.09 12.66
N THR A 137 2.84 8.94 11.65
CA THR A 137 1.63 9.47 11.01
C THR A 137 1.50 9.06 9.54
N GLY A 138 2.61 8.65 8.90
CA GLY A 138 2.64 8.23 7.50
C GLY A 138 2.13 6.82 7.26
N VAL A 139 1.70 6.55 6.04
CA VAL A 139 1.09 5.27 5.68
C VAL A 139 1.25 4.94 4.19
N VAL A 140 1.35 3.64 3.89
CA VAL A 140 1.18 3.05 2.55
C VAL A 140 -0.06 2.18 2.61
N ALA A 141 -1.19 2.65 2.07
CA ALA A 141 -2.44 1.93 2.25
C ALA A 141 -3.37 1.98 1.03
N TYR A 142 -4.17 0.94 0.89
CA TYR A 142 -5.18 0.81 -0.17
C TYR A 142 -4.60 0.99 -1.59
N ASN A 143 -3.32 0.66 -1.78
CA ASN A 143 -2.73 0.63 -3.12
C ASN A 143 -2.91 -0.74 -3.77
N ILE A 144 -3.05 -0.73 -5.09
CA ILE A 144 -2.99 -1.92 -5.93
C ILE A 144 -1.61 -1.95 -6.56
N ILE A 145 -0.85 -2.98 -6.28
CA ILE A 145 0.52 -3.18 -6.76
C ILE A 145 0.55 -4.48 -7.54
N ARG A 146 0.55 -4.34 -8.86
CA ARG A 146 0.42 -5.44 -9.79
C ARG A 146 1.74 -5.68 -10.52
N ASN A 147 2.17 -6.93 -10.54
CA ASN A 147 3.34 -7.42 -11.26
C ASN A 147 4.63 -6.59 -11.05
N PRO A 148 5.01 -6.24 -9.80
CA PRO A 148 6.25 -5.51 -9.59
C PRO A 148 7.44 -6.43 -9.94
N PRO A 149 8.28 -6.08 -10.94
CA PRO A 149 9.38 -6.96 -11.33
C PRO A 149 10.42 -7.22 -10.24
N ALA A 150 10.62 -6.29 -9.32
CA ALA A 150 11.63 -6.44 -8.25
C ALA A 150 11.03 -6.41 -6.85
N VAL A 151 10.21 -5.41 -6.51
CA VAL A 151 9.63 -5.25 -5.17
C VAL A 151 8.40 -4.36 -5.20
N GLY A 152 7.39 -4.67 -4.40
CA GLY A 152 6.18 -3.84 -4.31
C GLY A 152 6.35 -2.64 -3.40
N VAL A 153 6.78 -2.85 -2.15
CA VAL A 153 7.02 -1.78 -1.17
C VAL A 153 8.38 -1.98 -0.49
N VAL A 154 9.13 -0.91 -0.40
CA VAL A 154 10.42 -0.86 0.32
C VAL A 154 10.32 0.07 1.51
N VAL A 155 10.71 -0.41 2.67
CA VAL A 155 10.97 0.39 3.88
C VAL A 155 12.46 0.33 4.15
N LYS A 156 13.16 1.42 3.88
CA LYS A 156 14.62 1.51 4.07
C LYS A 156 14.98 2.57 5.10
N GLY A 157 15.39 2.16 6.29
CA GLY A 157 15.83 3.06 7.35
C GLY A 157 14.74 4.00 7.89
N MET A 158 13.46 3.67 7.75
CA MET A 158 12.32 4.43 8.25
C MET A 158 11.59 3.66 9.34
N ASN A 159 11.45 4.24 10.53
CA ASN A 159 10.76 3.60 11.65
C ASN A 159 9.24 3.88 11.61
N GLY A 160 8.45 2.92 12.09
CA GLY A 160 7.02 3.08 12.32
C GLY A 160 6.15 3.11 11.06
N VAL A 161 6.67 2.67 9.91
CA VAL A 161 5.90 2.66 8.66
C VAL A 161 4.73 1.68 8.75
N ARG A 162 3.54 2.14 8.33
CA ARG A 162 2.31 1.36 8.30
C ARG A 162 1.94 1.00 6.88
N ILE A 163 1.79 -0.30 6.63
CA ILE A 163 1.46 -0.87 5.32
C ILE A 163 0.14 -1.62 5.48
N TYR A 164 -0.96 -0.95 5.13
CA TYR A 164 -2.29 -1.45 5.44
C TYR A 164 -3.18 -1.58 4.21
N ASN A 165 -3.96 -2.64 4.15
CA ASN A 165 -5.01 -2.78 3.14
C ASN A 165 -4.53 -2.63 1.69
N ASN A 166 -3.29 -3.01 1.37
CA ASN A 166 -2.85 -3.04 -0.02
C ASN A 166 -3.18 -4.39 -0.66
N THR A 167 -3.29 -4.41 -1.97
CA THR A 167 -3.40 -5.64 -2.77
C THR A 167 -2.14 -5.78 -3.62
N PHE A 168 -1.37 -6.82 -3.33
CA PHE A 168 -0.20 -7.25 -4.10
C PHE A 168 -0.58 -8.42 -4.98
N TYR A 169 -0.27 -8.34 -6.27
CA TYR A 169 -0.49 -9.40 -7.23
C TYR A 169 0.75 -9.58 -8.10
N SER A 170 1.23 -10.81 -8.23
CA SER A 170 2.38 -11.12 -9.08
C SER A 170 2.16 -12.41 -9.86
N GLU A 171 2.25 -12.34 -11.18
CA GLU A 171 2.16 -13.48 -12.09
C GLU A 171 3.49 -14.20 -12.24
N ASP A 172 4.60 -13.45 -12.19
CA ASP A 172 5.93 -13.95 -12.48
C ASP A 172 6.84 -13.97 -11.24
N SER A 173 7.98 -14.61 -11.38
CA SER A 173 9.05 -14.50 -10.39
C SER A 173 9.60 -13.07 -10.40
N LEU A 174 9.86 -12.54 -9.21
CA LEU A 174 10.52 -11.25 -9.08
C LEU A 174 11.89 -11.28 -9.74
N TYR A 175 12.19 -10.25 -10.52
CA TYR A 175 13.47 -10.13 -11.21
C TYR A 175 14.61 -9.97 -10.20
N VAL A 176 15.64 -10.77 -10.39
CA VAL A 176 16.84 -10.77 -9.57
C VAL A 176 18.03 -10.40 -10.47
N GLY A 177 18.18 -9.11 -10.74
CA GLY A 177 19.28 -8.61 -11.57
C GLY A 177 20.54 -8.26 -10.78
N PRO A 178 21.66 -8.03 -11.46
CA PRO A 178 22.88 -7.52 -10.84
C PRO A 178 22.59 -6.21 -10.09
N GLY A 179 22.95 -6.14 -8.82
CA GLY A 179 22.74 -4.98 -7.96
C GLY A 179 21.40 -4.95 -7.21
N ILE A 180 20.44 -5.82 -7.54
CA ILE A 180 19.18 -5.93 -6.78
C ILE A 180 19.29 -6.98 -5.67
N GLY A 181 20.21 -7.91 -5.74
CA GLY A 181 20.38 -9.01 -4.79
C GLY A 181 19.29 -10.09 -4.91
N THR A 182 19.60 -11.29 -4.41
CA THR A 182 18.72 -12.46 -4.46
C THR A 182 17.59 -12.43 -3.40
N TRP A 183 17.51 -11.35 -2.63
CA TRP A 183 16.71 -11.25 -1.42
C TRP A 183 15.62 -10.20 -1.59
N ARG A 184 14.62 -10.46 -2.39
CA ARG A 184 13.50 -9.53 -2.59
C ARG A 184 12.19 -10.19 -2.23
N GLY A 185 11.31 -9.38 -1.62
CA GLY A 185 9.93 -9.73 -1.34
C GLY A 185 8.97 -8.74 -1.99
N LEU A 186 7.68 -9.02 -1.93
CA LEU A 186 6.67 -8.02 -2.28
C LEU A 186 6.74 -6.83 -1.31
N ILE A 187 7.14 -7.07 -0.07
CA ILE A 187 7.54 -6.04 0.90
C ILE A 187 8.94 -6.34 1.39
N ASP A 188 9.84 -5.37 1.28
CA ASP A 188 11.19 -5.41 1.85
C ASP A 188 11.33 -4.39 2.98
N ILE A 189 11.89 -4.84 4.13
CA ILE A 189 12.17 -3.99 5.28
C ILE A 189 13.65 -4.17 5.65
N TYR A 190 14.41 -3.07 5.61
CA TYR A 190 15.83 -3.13 5.94
C TYR A 190 16.39 -1.79 6.42
N GLU A 191 17.53 -1.87 7.08
CA GLU A 191 18.29 -0.72 7.53
C GLU A 191 18.84 0.09 6.34
N ASN A 192 19.04 1.37 6.56
CA ASN A 192 19.77 2.20 5.62
C ASN A 192 21.23 2.29 6.06
N ASP A 193 22.16 1.94 5.17
CA ASP A 193 23.57 1.93 5.48
C ASP A 193 24.23 3.31 5.33
N ASN A 194 23.67 4.16 4.47
CA ASN A 194 24.23 5.48 4.19
C ASN A 194 23.12 6.50 3.84
N PRO A 195 22.82 7.44 4.74
CA PRO A 195 23.22 7.46 6.16
C PRO A 195 22.58 6.32 6.96
N VAL A 196 23.27 5.87 8.02
CA VAL A 196 22.80 4.76 8.85
C VAL A 196 21.42 5.07 9.46
N GLY A 197 20.50 4.13 9.33
CA GLY A 197 19.15 4.27 9.85
C GLY A 197 18.43 2.95 10.01
N SER A 198 17.78 2.77 11.16
CA SER A 198 16.94 1.60 11.46
C SER A 198 15.59 1.66 10.73
N ALA A 199 14.95 0.50 10.57
CA ALA A 199 13.58 0.35 10.06
C ALA A 199 12.74 -0.46 11.05
N LYS A 200 12.65 0.02 12.28
CA LYS A 200 11.93 -0.61 13.38
C LYS A 200 10.45 -0.27 13.41
N GLY A 201 9.64 -1.10 14.06
CA GLY A 201 8.24 -0.83 14.33
C GLY A 201 7.35 -0.77 13.09
N ALA A 202 7.75 -1.40 11.98
CA ALA A 202 6.90 -1.50 10.80
C ALA A 202 5.66 -2.37 11.10
N LYS A 203 4.50 -1.95 10.58
CA LYS A 203 3.23 -2.64 10.79
C LYS A 203 2.59 -2.99 9.46
N ILE A 204 2.28 -4.28 9.26
CA ILE A 204 1.73 -4.83 8.02
C ILE A 204 0.40 -5.50 8.35
N LYS A 205 -0.73 -4.87 7.99
CA LYS A 205 -2.06 -5.38 8.36
C LYS A 205 -3.07 -5.30 7.22
N ASN A 206 -3.98 -6.27 7.18
CA ASN A 206 -5.11 -6.29 6.24
C ASN A 206 -4.72 -6.30 4.75
N ASN A 207 -3.50 -6.70 4.40
CA ASN A 207 -3.10 -6.76 3.00
C ASN A 207 -3.54 -8.08 2.36
N ILE A 208 -3.69 -8.08 1.03
CA ILE A 208 -3.81 -9.29 0.22
C ILE A 208 -2.52 -9.46 -0.57
N PHE A 209 -1.92 -10.64 -0.46
CA PHE A 209 -0.78 -11.08 -1.24
C PHE A 209 -1.19 -12.26 -2.10
N TYR A 210 -1.19 -12.07 -3.40
CA TYR A 210 -1.47 -13.12 -4.38
C TYR A 210 -0.26 -13.31 -5.28
N THR A 211 0.28 -14.52 -5.33
CA THR A 211 1.42 -14.86 -6.20
C THR A 211 1.13 -16.13 -6.97
N LYS A 212 1.51 -16.19 -8.25
CA LYS A 212 1.43 -17.43 -9.03
C LYS A 212 2.60 -18.37 -8.73
N SER A 213 3.77 -17.82 -8.45
CA SER A 213 4.96 -18.58 -8.06
C SER A 213 5.29 -18.38 -6.58
N GLN A 214 6.15 -19.23 -6.02
CA GLN A 214 6.60 -19.14 -4.62
C GLN A 214 7.55 -17.97 -4.40
N LEU A 215 7.02 -16.75 -4.46
CA LEU A 215 7.73 -15.53 -4.12
C LEU A 215 7.77 -15.31 -2.61
N THR A 216 8.76 -14.54 -2.16
CA THR A 216 8.77 -14.02 -0.80
C THR A 216 7.73 -12.90 -0.68
N ASN A 217 6.75 -13.04 0.21
CA ASN A 217 5.74 -12.01 0.44
C ASN A 217 6.31 -10.86 1.28
N ILE A 218 6.90 -11.17 2.43
CA ILE A 218 7.52 -10.20 3.34
C ILE A 218 8.94 -10.65 3.61
N ASN A 219 9.88 -9.74 3.40
CA ASN A 219 11.30 -9.94 3.66
C ASN A 219 11.78 -8.89 4.67
N VAL A 220 12.20 -9.33 5.85
CA VAL A 220 12.87 -8.52 6.86
C VAL A 220 14.36 -8.82 6.79
N MET A 221 15.12 -7.94 6.12
CA MET A 221 16.51 -8.22 5.77
C MET A 221 17.47 -8.18 6.96
N ASN A 222 17.13 -7.43 8.01
CA ASN A 222 17.96 -7.29 9.22
C ASN A 222 17.14 -7.69 10.44
N GLU A 223 17.67 -8.52 11.31
CA GLU A 223 16.97 -8.93 12.55
C GLU A 223 16.62 -7.75 13.46
N SER A 224 17.43 -6.70 13.44
CA SER A 224 17.17 -5.46 14.17
C SER A 224 15.89 -4.76 13.75
N CYS A 225 15.41 -4.99 12.52
CA CYS A 225 14.13 -4.46 12.04
C CYS A 225 12.90 -5.17 12.64
N LEU A 226 13.11 -6.31 13.32
CA LEU A 226 12.04 -7.02 14.02
C LEU A 226 11.64 -6.35 15.34
N ASP A 227 12.43 -5.39 15.84
CA ASP A 227 12.08 -4.64 17.03
C ASP A 227 10.80 -3.81 16.80
N GLY A 228 9.73 -4.17 17.49
CA GLY A 228 8.40 -3.58 17.33
C GLY A 228 7.70 -3.90 16.00
N PHE A 229 8.22 -4.85 15.21
CA PHE A 229 7.60 -5.28 13.97
C PHE A 229 6.28 -6.04 14.25
N GLU A 230 5.24 -5.71 13.49
CA GLU A 230 3.94 -6.38 13.55
C GLU A 230 3.49 -6.77 12.14
N SER A 231 3.12 -8.04 11.96
CA SER A 231 2.41 -8.51 10.76
C SER A 231 1.24 -9.37 11.19
N ASP A 232 0.01 -8.98 10.79
CA ASP A 232 -1.18 -9.75 11.14
C ASP A 232 -2.43 -9.36 10.29
N TYR A 233 -3.44 -10.22 10.31
CA TYR A 233 -4.72 -10.02 9.59
C TYR A 233 -4.56 -9.91 8.08
N ASN A 234 -3.50 -10.47 7.51
CA ASN A 234 -3.25 -10.47 6.08
C ASN A 234 -3.85 -11.72 5.41
N ILE A 235 -4.04 -11.64 4.10
CA ILE A 235 -4.38 -12.79 3.26
C ILE A 235 -3.17 -13.10 2.38
N PHE A 236 -2.79 -14.36 2.37
CA PHE A 236 -1.73 -14.88 1.51
C PHE A 236 -2.28 -15.97 0.61
N TRP A 237 -1.92 -15.90 -0.66
CA TRP A 237 -2.22 -16.97 -1.60
C TRP A 237 -1.06 -17.15 -2.59
N CYS A 238 -0.66 -18.40 -2.77
CA CYS A 238 0.32 -18.79 -3.76
C CYS A 238 -0.23 -19.97 -4.58
N GLU A 239 -0.36 -19.81 -5.90
CA GLU A 239 -0.92 -20.86 -6.76
C GLU A 239 -0.02 -22.10 -6.81
N SER A 240 1.31 -21.90 -6.79
CA SER A 240 2.29 -22.97 -6.96
C SER A 240 2.74 -23.64 -5.66
N GLY A 241 2.20 -23.22 -4.51
CA GLY A 241 2.60 -23.82 -3.24
C GLY A 241 2.26 -22.99 -2.01
N GLU A 242 3.09 -23.08 -0.98
CA GLU A 242 2.92 -22.35 0.27
C GLU A 242 3.46 -20.92 0.19
N PRO A 243 2.80 -19.93 0.81
CA PRO A 243 3.35 -18.59 0.95
C PRO A 243 4.71 -18.57 1.66
N MET A 244 5.63 -17.79 1.14
CA MET A 244 7.01 -17.73 1.63
C MET A 244 7.33 -16.36 2.24
N PHE A 245 8.19 -16.39 3.26
CA PHE A 245 8.68 -15.23 4.00
C PHE A 245 10.20 -15.32 4.14
N MET A 246 10.83 -14.23 4.56
CA MET A 246 12.27 -14.21 4.79
C MET A 246 12.65 -13.34 5.97
N ILE A 247 13.57 -13.81 6.78
CA ILE A 247 14.23 -13.04 7.85
C ILE A 247 15.73 -13.26 7.75
N ALA A 248 16.49 -12.18 7.65
CA ALA A 248 17.95 -12.18 7.61
C ALA A 248 18.51 -13.24 6.64
N GLY A 249 17.93 -13.33 5.44
CA GLY A 249 18.31 -14.29 4.42
C GLY A 249 17.79 -15.71 4.60
N SER A 250 17.13 -16.02 5.68
CA SER A 250 16.53 -17.34 5.92
C SER A 250 15.10 -17.38 5.40
N ARG A 251 14.81 -18.28 4.45
CA ARG A 251 13.45 -18.51 3.95
C ARG A 251 12.63 -19.26 4.98
N LEU A 252 11.39 -18.85 5.15
CA LEU A 252 10.43 -19.41 6.10
C LEU A 252 9.11 -19.74 5.37
N THR A 253 8.55 -20.89 5.69
CA THR A 253 7.17 -21.22 5.32
C THR A 253 6.19 -20.39 6.18
N PHE A 254 4.91 -20.37 5.81
CA PHE A 254 3.88 -19.71 6.62
C PHE A 254 3.82 -20.29 8.04
N THR A 255 3.93 -21.60 8.17
CA THR A 255 3.96 -22.27 9.48
C THR A 255 5.16 -21.81 10.34
N GLN A 256 6.35 -21.71 9.74
CA GLN A 256 7.56 -21.26 10.44
C GLN A 256 7.48 -19.77 10.80
N TRP A 257 6.89 -18.96 9.92
CA TRP A 257 6.64 -17.52 10.15
C TRP A 257 5.68 -17.32 11.34
N ARG A 258 4.57 -18.05 11.37
CA ARG A 258 3.63 -18.04 12.50
C ARG A 258 4.25 -18.52 13.81
N ALA A 259 5.13 -19.50 13.77
CA ALA A 259 5.86 -19.98 14.94
C ALA A 259 6.76 -18.91 15.56
N ARG A 260 7.11 -17.84 14.82
CA ARG A 260 7.81 -16.66 15.33
C ARG A 260 6.88 -15.58 15.89
N GLY A 261 5.57 -15.80 15.88
CA GLY A 261 4.56 -14.90 16.44
C GLY A 261 3.95 -13.91 15.44
N TYR A 262 4.24 -14.04 14.15
CA TYR A 262 3.69 -13.17 13.11
C TYR A 262 2.48 -13.81 12.41
N ASP A 263 1.59 -12.99 11.90
CA ASP A 263 0.42 -13.41 11.10
C ASP A 263 -0.44 -14.50 11.76
N LEU A 264 -0.65 -14.38 13.07
CA LEU A 264 -1.40 -15.37 13.86
C LEU A 264 -2.89 -15.40 13.47
N HIS A 265 -3.46 -14.26 13.07
CA HIS A 265 -4.85 -14.11 12.62
C HIS A 265 -4.95 -13.99 11.09
N SER A 266 -3.83 -14.12 10.38
CA SER A 266 -3.80 -14.10 8.92
C SER A 266 -4.22 -15.42 8.33
N MET A 267 -4.67 -15.40 7.07
CA MET A 267 -5.24 -16.56 6.40
C MET A 267 -4.50 -16.88 5.11
N VAL A 268 -4.38 -18.18 4.82
CA VAL A 268 -3.99 -18.67 3.50
C VAL A 268 -5.25 -19.08 2.76
N VAL A 269 -5.75 -18.20 1.92
CA VAL A 269 -7.01 -18.39 1.17
C VAL A 269 -6.95 -17.66 -0.17
N ASN A 270 -7.50 -18.30 -1.21
CA ASN A 270 -7.61 -17.65 -2.52
C ASN A 270 -8.65 -16.51 -2.47
N PRO A 271 -8.29 -15.26 -2.78
CA PRO A 271 -9.25 -14.17 -2.87
C PRO A 271 -10.18 -14.27 -4.10
N TYR A 272 -9.89 -15.16 -5.06
CA TYR A 272 -10.65 -15.31 -6.29
C TYR A 272 -10.95 -13.96 -6.96
N PHE A 273 -9.92 -13.33 -7.52
CA PHE A 273 -10.11 -12.06 -8.22
C PHE A 273 -10.98 -12.23 -9.47
N ILE A 274 -11.98 -11.36 -9.64
CA ILE A 274 -12.86 -11.34 -10.82
C ILE A 274 -12.04 -11.17 -12.09
N ASN A 275 -11.00 -10.34 -12.03
CA ASN A 275 -9.99 -10.22 -13.07
C ASN A 275 -8.64 -9.81 -12.47
N THR A 276 -7.56 -10.01 -13.22
CA THR A 276 -6.20 -9.74 -12.78
C THR A 276 -5.72 -8.31 -13.05
N VAL A 277 -6.58 -7.45 -13.56
CA VAL A 277 -6.29 -6.02 -13.80
C VAL A 277 -6.79 -5.20 -12.62
N ASP A 278 -8.08 -5.29 -12.32
CA ASP A 278 -8.69 -4.48 -11.26
C ASP A 278 -8.52 -5.06 -9.87
N LEU A 279 -8.18 -6.35 -9.78
CA LEU A 279 -7.94 -7.10 -8.55
C LEU A 279 -9.07 -6.92 -7.53
N VAL A 280 -10.31 -7.04 -8.02
CA VAL A 280 -11.50 -7.06 -7.18
C VAL A 280 -11.69 -8.51 -6.72
N PRO A 281 -11.67 -8.82 -5.42
CA PRO A 281 -12.01 -10.14 -4.93
C PRO A 281 -13.44 -10.51 -5.33
N GLU A 282 -13.70 -11.75 -5.73
CA GLU A 282 -15.05 -12.20 -6.07
C GLU A 282 -16.02 -12.08 -4.90
N ARG A 283 -15.49 -12.14 -3.70
CA ARG A 283 -16.25 -12.02 -2.45
C ARG A 283 -15.53 -11.16 -1.43
N ARG A 284 -16.26 -10.64 -0.47
CA ARG A 284 -15.69 -9.85 0.62
C ARG A 284 -14.71 -10.67 1.45
N MET A 285 -13.53 -10.14 1.66
CA MET A 285 -12.52 -10.67 2.57
C MET A 285 -12.67 -9.99 3.93
N GLN A 286 -13.53 -10.53 4.81
CA GLN A 286 -14.00 -9.86 6.05
C GLN A 286 -13.29 -10.38 7.31
N TRP A 287 -11.99 -10.60 7.24
CA TRP A 287 -11.19 -11.08 8.38
C TRP A 287 -10.16 -10.04 8.83
N GLY A 288 -10.36 -8.79 8.45
CA GLY A 288 -9.47 -7.70 8.80
C GLY A 288 -9.67 -7.18 10.22
N THR A 289 -8.79 -6.30 10.63
CA THR A 289 -8.84 -5.60 11.91
C THR A 289 -8.98 -4.10 11.70
N PRO A 290 -9.68 -3.36 12.58
CA PRO A 290 -9.73 -1.91 12.51
C PRO A 290 -8.36 -1.25 12.51
N THR A 291 -8.20 -0.26 11.65
CA THR A 291 -7.05 0.64 11.60
C THR A 291 -7.54 2.10 11.55
N GLU A 292 -6.65 3.06 11.67
CA GLU A 292 -6.98 4.47 11.57
C GLU A 292 -7.38 4.92 10.15
N PHE A 293 -7.15 4.10 9.13
CA PHE A 293 -7.48 4.38 7.72
C PHE A 293 -8.64 3.50 7.27
N ASN A 294 -9.85 3.99 7.37
CA ASN A 294 -11.07 3.21 7.22
C ASN A 294 -11.84 3.47 5.92
N TYR A 295 -11.21 4.03 4.89
CA TYR A 295 -11.77 4.17 3.56
C TYR A 295 -10.88 3.44 2.56
N GLY A 296 -11.46 2.61 1.72
CA GLY A 296 -10.79 1.93 0.60
C GLY A 296 -11.41 2.26 -0.74
N ILE A 297 -10.86 1.70 -1.80
CA ILE A 297 -11.37 1.89 -3.17
C ILE A 297 -12.64 1.05 -3.33
N ALA A 298 -13.71 1.64 -3.86
CA ALA A 298 -14.94 0.90 -4.15
C ALA A 298 -14.66 -0.33 -5.01
N ALA A 299 -15.26 -1.46 -4.65
CA ALA A 299 -15.11 -2.70 -5.41
C ALA A 299 -15.73 -2.58 -6.82
N SER A 300 -16.71 -1.68 -6.99
CA SER A 300 -17.35 -1.38 -8.28
C SER A 300 -16.49 -0.53 -9.23
N ASP A 301 -15.40 0.08 -8.74
CA ASP A 301 -14.57 0.93 -9.56
C ASP A 301 -13.60 0.14 -10.44
N TYR A 302 -13.46 0.58 -11.70
CA TYR A 302 -12.48 0.07 -12.64
C TYR A 302 -11.39 1.12 -12.90
N TRP A 303 -10.18 0.68 -13.15
CA TRP A 303 -9.04 1.56 -13.26
C TRP A 303 -8.82 2.06 -14.71
N GLU A 304 -9.41 3.20 -15.04
CA GLU A 304 -9.27 3.83 -16.35
C GLU A 304 -8.42 5.11 -16.28
N ALA A 305 -7.93 5.58 -17.44
CA ALA A 305 -7.17 6.83 -17.51
C ALA A 305 -8.04 8.01 -17.04
N GLY A 306 -7.51 8.82 -16.12
CA GLY A 306 -8.24 9.95 -15.53
C GLY A 306 -9.23 9.59 -14.44
N PHE A 307 -9.17 8.38 -13.95
CA PHE A 307 -10.05 7.85 -12.92
C PHE A 307 -9.77 8.46 -11.53
N TYR A 308 -10.84 8.82 -10.86
CA TYR A 308 -10.82 9.22 -9.44
C TYR A 308 -11.44 8.09 -8.63
N PRO A 309 -10.66 7.42 -7.78
CA PRO A 309 -11.23 6.30 -7.03
C PRO A 309 -12.36 6.79 -6.11
N THR A 310 -13.50 6.14 -6.22
CA THR A 310 -14.58 6.31 -5.25
C THR A 310 -14.14 5.66 -3.94
N LEU A 311 -14.18 6.41 -2.85
CA LEU A 311 -13.77 5.92 -1.55
C LEU A 311 -14.98 5.43 -0.76
N VAL A 312 -14.91 4.18 -0.32
CA VAL A 312 -15.94 3.50 0.46
C VAL A 312 -15.42 3.24 1.86
N ARG A 313 -16.24 3.54 2.84
CA ARG A 313 -15.91 3.29 4.24
C ARG A 313 -15.95 1.79 4.54
N GLN A 314 -14.98 1.31 5.31
CA GLN A 314 -15.03 -0.01 5.93
C GLN A 314 -16.26 -0.13 6.83
N GLY A 315 -16.92 -1.27 6.77
CA GLY A 315 -18.05 -1.59 7.63
C GLY A 315 -17.63 -2.09 9.01
N GLU A 316 -18.54 -2.71 9.72
CA GLU A 316 -18.27 -3.37 11.01
C GLU A 316 -17.24 -4.49 10.85
N TYR A 317 -17.33 -5.24 9.74
CA TYR A 317 -16.38 -6.30 9.38
C TYR A 317 -15.36 -5.74 8.39
N TRP A 318 -14.14 -5.54 8.86
CA TRP A 318 -13.07 -4.97 8.04
C TRP A 318 -12.64 -5.90 6.94
N GLN A 319 -12.58 -5.37 5.73
CA GLN A 319 -12.16 -6.08 4.54
C GLN A 319 -10.66 -5.89 4.30
N GLN A 320 -9.99 -6.97 3.90
CA GLN A 320 -8.59 -6.91 3.51
C GLN A 320 -8.45 -6.48 2.05
N GLY A 321 -7.25 -5.96 1.72
CA GLY A 321 -6.92 -5.46 0.40
C GLY A 321 -7.37 -4.04 0.13
N ALA A 322 -7.06 -3.56 -1.07
CA ALA A 322 -7.33 -2.19 -1.48
C ALA A 322 -8.81 -1.95 -1.82
N ARG A 323 -9.52 -2.98 -2.26
CA ARG A 323 -10.91 -2.92 -2.68
C ARG A 323 -11.86 -3.18 -1.52
N VAL A 324 -12.87 -2.35 -1.41
CA VAL A 324 -13.91 -2.43 -0.37
C VAL A 324 -15.28 -2.46 -1.03
N TYR A 325 -16.06 -3.47 -0.68
CA TYR A 325 -17.46 -3.56 -1.06
C TYR A 325 -18.31 -2.65 -0.17
N GLU A 326 -19.26 -1.96 -0.77
CA GLU A 326 -20.19 -1.11 -0.04
C GLU A 326 -21.13 -1.92 0.86
N GLY A 327 -21.50 -1.31 1.99
CA GLY A 327 -22.46 -1.86 2.95
C GLY A 327 -21.92 -3.06 3.73
N ASP A 328 -22.59 -3.40 4.79
CA ASP A 328 -22.28 -4.60 5.57
C ASP A 328 -23.07 -5.78 5.01
N ILE A 329 -22.40 -6.78 4.45
CA ILE A 329 -23.02 -8.08 4.21
C ILE A 329 -22.61 -9.01 5.33
N VAL A 330 -23.56 -9.42 6.12
CA VAL A 330 -23.36 -10.52 7.06
C VAL A 330 -23.43 -11.82 6.25
N ILE A 331 -22.29 -12.49 6.08
CA ILE A 331 -22.29 -13.83 5.47
C ILE A 331 -22.78 -14.80 6.53
N PHE A 332 -23.98 -15.30 6.36
CA PHE A 332 -24.49 -16.38 7.18
C PHE A 332 -23.99 -17.71 6.63
N TYR A 333 -23.24 -18.47 7.41
CA TYR A 333 -23.06 -19.89 7.15
C TYR A 333 -24.32 -20.62 7.59
N TRP A 334 -25.18 -20.94 6.63
CA TRP A 334 -26.36 -21.72 6.90
C TRP A 334 -26.04 -23.23 6.85
N ARG A 335 -26.37 -23.94 7.91
CA ARG A 335 -26.45 -25.40 7.91
C ARG A 335 -27.91 -25.79 8.14
N GLY A 336 -28.70 -25.93 7.09
CA GLY A 336 -30.07 -26.31 7.18
C GLY A 336 -30.66 -26.74 5.83
N LYS A 337 -31.83 -27.35 5.83
CA LYS A 337 -32.54 -27.73 4.62
C LYS A 337 -33.42 -26.58 4.15
N LEU A 338 -33.33 -26.22 2.86
CA LEU A 338 -34.38 -25.48 2.18
C LEU A 338 -35.60 -26.42 2.03
N PHE A 339 -36.75 -26.00 2.45
CA PHE A 339 -38.00 -26.69 2.17
C PHE A 339 -38.57 -26.18 0.87
N ASP A 340 -38.83 -27.11 -0.06
CA ASP A 340 -39.52 -26.85 -1.30
C ASP A 340 -41.03 -26.91 -1.00
N GLY A 341 -41.69 -25.76 -1.07
CA GLY A 341 -43.11 -25.62 -0.79
C GLY A 341 -43.53 -24.16 -0.66
N ASP A 342 -44.81 -23.83 -0.86
CA ASP A 342 -45.38 -22.49 -1.00
C ASP A 342 -45.19 -21.47 0.13
N THR A 343 -44.34 -21.75 1.06
CA THR A 343 -43.90 -20.81 2.12
C THR A 343 -42.42 -20.87 2.32
N THR A 344 -41.73 -19.80 1.96
CA THR A 344 -40.29 -19.64 2.23
C THR A 344 -40.10 -19.25 3.69
N ALA A 345 -39.86 -20.22 4.57
CA ALA A 345 -39.43 -19.96 5.94
C ALA A 345 -37.91 -20.17 6.00
N ILE A 346 -37.16 -19.13 6.28
CA ILE A 346 -35.74 -19.21 6.61
C ILE A 346 -35.64 -19.31 8.14
N ASP A 347 -35.34 -20.49 8.65
CA ASP A 347 -35.07 -20.66 10.07
C ASP A 347 -33.59 -20.34 10.37
N LEU A 348 -33.35 -19.15 10.90
CA LEU A 348 -32.05 -18.69 11.32
C LEU A 348 -31.81 -19.05 12.78
N LYS A 349 -31.09 -20.11 13.01
CA LYS A 349 -30.74 -20.51 14.37
C LYS A 349 -29.84 -19.51 15.09
N TYR A 350 -29.04 -18.73 14.35
CA TYR A 350 -28.19 -17.66 14.87
C TYR A 350 -27.98 -16.58 13.79
N GLY A 351 -28.54 -15.41 13.95
CA GLY A 351 -28.24 -14.26 13.11
C GLY A 351 -29.43 -13.39 12.69
N LYS A 352 -29.14 -12.22 12.17
CA LYS A 352 -30.11 -11.25 11.66
C LYS A 352 -29.93 -11.09 10.16
N ILE A 353 -30.99 -11.33 9.38
CA ILE A 353 -31.00 -10.99 7.95
C ILE A 353 -31.26 -9.50 7.83
N VAL A 354 -30.36 -8.77 7.20
CA VAL A 354 -30.62 -7.40 6.75
C VAL A 354 -30.75 -7.47 5.23
N ILE A 355 -31.99 -7.31 4.73
CA ILE A 355 -32.26 -7.17 3.30
C ILE A 355 -32.18 -5.68 3.00
N ASN A 356 -31.14 -5.25 2.31
CA ASN A 356 -31.03 -3.89 1.81
C ASN A 356 -31.21 -3.95 0.28
N GLN A 357 -32.38 -3.58 -0.18
CA GLN A 357 -32.80 -3.43 -1.58
C GLN A 357 -31.99 -4.23 -2.63
N GLY A 358 -32.20 -5.54 -2.70
CA GLY A 358 -31.57 -6.40 -3.68
C GLY A 358 -32.14 -7.81 -3.66
N GLU A 359 -32.03 -8.52 -4.76
CA GLU A 359 -32.47 -9.90 -4.90
C GLU A 359 -31.67 -10.83 -3.96
N ILE A 360 -32.35 -11.80 -3.37
CA ILE A 360 -31.69 -12.85 -2.59
C ILE A 360 -31.12 -13.87 -3.58
N HIS A 361 -29.81 -13.88 -3.79
CA HIS A 361 -29.17 -14.97 -4.51
C HIS A 361 -28.77 -16.07 -3.52
N ILE A 362 -29.42 -17.22 -3.63
CA ILE A 362 -29.07 -18.41 -2.87
C ILE A 362 -28.17 -19.26 -3.79
N GLN A 363 -26.88 -19.38 -3.47
CA GLN A 363 -26.01 -20.38 -4.07
C GLN A 363 -26.04 -21.65 -3.21
N GLN A 364 -26.29 -22.81 -3.89
CA GLN A 364 -26.24 -24.15 -3.32
C GLN A 364 -24.81 -24.64 -3.07
#